data_6baee55dc33fbf6f2de20a87b4e54005
#
_entry.id   6baee55dc33fbf6f2de20a87b4e54005
#
_cell.length_a   1.000
_cell.length_b   1.000
_cell.length_c   1.000
_cell.angle_alpha   90.00
_cell.angle_beta   90.00
_cell.angle_gamma   90.00
#
_symmetry.space_group_name_H-M   'P 1'
#
loop_
_entity.id
_entity.type
_entity.pdbx_description
1 polymer ?
#
loop_
_entity_poly.entity_id
_entity_poly.type
_entity_poly.pdbx_seq_one_letter_code
_entity_poly.pdbx_strand_id
1 'polypeptide(L)'
;YWYLIHRCNILKNKQEVKENFKYDCVIVTRPDSILKKNMIRRIPKKLDELYVYSSKISPSDETFGFQTMDSLSYGTSSTMDIYSSLYKHIYMSEDYNVVPMGHSLIPFYMKYIGLNMSNKEITHDMINKIRKPKQYEKLKGEYNV
;
A
#
# COMPACT_ATOMS: atom_id res chain seq x y z
N TYR A 1 -1.61 2.70 -12.44
CA TYR A 1 -1.59 2.78 -10.98
C TYR A 1 -0.16 2.90 -10.43
N TRP A 2 0.73 1.94 -10.68
CA TRP A 2 2.12 1.94 -10.17
C TRP A 2 2.96 3.13 -10.62
N TYR A 3 2.78 3.58 -11.87
CA TYR A 3 3.39 4.80 -12.37
C TYR A 3 3.02 6.02 -11.52
N LEU A 4 1.75 6.16 -11.17
CA LEU A 4 1.29 7.28 -10.33
C LEU A 4 1.88 7.24 -8.92
N ILE A 5 1.94 6.06 -8.29
CA ILE A 5 2.61 5.88 -7.00
C ILE A 5 4.08 6.30 -7.10
N HIS A 6 4.77 5.86 -8.14
CA HIS A 6 6.16 6.24 -8.38
C HIS A 6 6.33 7.76 -8.54
N ARG A 7 5.44 8.41 -9.30
CA ARG A 7 5.46 9.88 -9.46
C ARG A 7 5.19 10.63 -8.15
N CYS A 8 4.23 10.19 -7.36
CA CYS A 8 3.96 10.75 -6.05
C CYS A 8 5.18 10.61 -5.11
N ASN A 9 5.84 9.47 -5.16
CA ASN A 9 7.04 9.26 -4.34
C ASN A 9 8.21 10.16 -4.76
N ILE A 10 8.37 10.46 -6.06
CA ILE A 10 9.35 11.45 -6.52
C ILE A 10 9.04 12.83 -5.92
N LEU A 11 7.78 13.24 -5.87
CA LEU A 11 7.37 14.51 -5.27
C LEU A 11 7.65 14.52 -3.76
N LYS A 12 7.34 13.44 -3.06
CA LYS A 12 7.67 13.24 -1.66
C LYS A 12 9.18 13.43 -1.41
N ASN A 13 10.02 12.76 -2.19
CA ASN A 13 11.47 12.84 -2.05
C ASN A 13 12.01 14.25 -2.32
N LYS A 14 11.45 14.96 -3.30
CA LYS A 14 11.81 16.37 -3.53
C LYS A 14 11.48 17.25 -2.34
N GLN A 15 10.33 17.02 -1.69
CA GLN A 15 9.93 17.78 -0.50
C GLN A 15 10.85 17.48 0.68
N GLU A 16 11.18 16.21 0.91
CA GLU A 16 12.11 15.79 1.97
C GLU A 16 13.49 16.44 1.80
N VAL A 17 14.01 16.46 0.56
CA VAL A 17 15.30 17.10 0.27
C VAL A 17 15.21 18.62 0.47
N LYS A 18 14.17 19.25 -0.05
CA LYS A 18 13.99 20.70 0.04
C LYS A 18 13.93 21.20 1.48
N GLU A 19 13.21 20.50 2.33
CA GLU A 19 12.97 20.90 3.73
C GLU A 19 13.92 20.19 4.73
N ASN A 20 14.87 19.40 4.22
CA ASN A 20 15.88 18.67 5.00
C ASN A 20 15.29 17.81 6.14
N PHE A 21 14.28 16.99 5.81
CA PHE A 21 13.67 16.03 6.75
C PHE A 21 13.33 14.70 6.06
N LYS A 22 12.86 13.73 6.85
CA LYS A 22 12.24 12.49 6.36
C LYS A 22 10.89 12.29 7.03
N TYR A 23 9.91 11.81 6.27
CA TYR A 23 8.63 11.40 6.85
C TYR A 23 8.83 10.14 7.71
N ASP A 24 8.32 10.17 8.93
CA ASP A 24 8.32 8.99 9.82
C ASP A 24 7.39 7.90 9.28
N CYS A 25 6.28 8.30 8.67
CA CYS A 25 5.32 7.40 8.08
C CYS A 25 4.79 7.96 6.76
N VAL A 26 4.83 7.15 5.73
CA VAL A 26 4.23 7.45 4.42
C VAL A 26 3.12 6.44 4.15
N ILE A 27 1.95 6.94 3.79
CA ILE A 27 0.76 6.14 3.51
C ILE A 27 0.43 6.25 2.03
N VAL A 28 0.28 5.13 1.37
CA VAL A 28 -0.22 5.03 0.00
C VAL A 28 -1.61 4.41 0.02
N THR A 29 -2.57 5.10 -0.56
CA THR A 29 -3.94 4.63 -0.68
C THR A 29 -4.51 4.92 -2.05
N ARG A 30 -5.56 4.21 -2.43
CA ARG A 30 -6.28 4.47 -3.70
C ARG A 30 -7.25 5.63 -3.53
N PRO A 31 -7.50 6.42 -4.60
CA PRO A 31 -8.47 7.53 -4.55
C PRO A 31 -9.92 7.07 -4.25
N ASP A 32 -10.25 5.81 -4.54
CA ASP A 32 -11.55 5.21 -4.27
C ASP A 32 -11.65 4.59 -2.86
N SER A 33 -10.70 4.88 -1.99
CA SER A 33 -10.65 4.38 -0.61
C SER A 33 -10.79 5.51 0.39
N ILE A 34 -11.63 5.34 1.40
CA ILE A 34 -11.76 6.25 2.54
C ILE A 34 -11.08 5.62 3.73
N LEU A 35 -10.11 6.33 4.28
CA LEU A 35 -9.44 5.93 5.52
C LEU A 35 -10.31 6.34 6.72
N LYS A 36 -10.56 5.41 7.62
CA LYS A 36 -11.32 5.69 8.84
C LYS A 36 -10.50 6.48 9.85
N LYS A 37 -11.17 7.33 10.64
CA LYS A 37 -10.52 8.22 11.64
C LYS A 37 -9.60 7.49 12.63
N ASN A 38 -9.90 6.23 12.94
CA ASN A 38 -9.10 5.43 13.87
C ASN A 38 -7.84 4.82 13.25
N MET A 39 -7.66 4.90 11.93
CA MET A 39 -6.51 4.28 11.25
C MET A 39 -5.18 4.83 11.77
N ILE A 40 -5.04 6.14 11.86
CA ILE A 40 -3.78 6.79 12.29
C ILE A 40 -3.39 6.31 13.70
N ARG A 41 -4.35 6.09 14.58
CA ARG A 41 -4.09 5.61 15.96
C ARG A 41 -3.59 4.16 16.01
N ARG A 42 -3.79 3.40 14.93
CA ARG A 42 -3.37 1.99 14.81
C ARG A 42 -2.04 1.82 14.10
N ILE A 43 -1.47 2.89 13.56
CA ILE A 43 -0.12 2.83 12.99
C ILE A 43 0.86 2.55 14.12
N PRO A 44 1.68 1.50 14.02
CA PRO A 44 2.70 1.19 15.03
C PRO A 44 3.64 2.39 15.25
N LYS A 45 4.06 2.63 16.49
CA LYS A 45 5.02 3.69 16.81
C LYS A 45 6.39 3.45 16.19
N LYS A 46 6.74 2.20 15.97
CA LYS A 46 7.97 1.80 15.28
C LYS A 46 7.58 1.09 14.00
N LEU A 47 8.02 1.64 12.87
CA LEU A 47 7.82 1.06 11.55
C LEU A 47 9.13 0.42 11.11
N ASP A 48 9.17 -0.90 11.04
CA ASP A 48 10.32 -1.71 10.65
C ASP A 48 10.07 -2.59 9.42
N GLU A 49 8.83 -2.60 8.95
CA GLU A 49 8.38 -3.39 7.82
C GLU A 49 7.54 -2.56 6.85
N LEU A 50 7.21 -3.14 5.70
CA LEU A 50 6.15 -2.67 4.83
C LEU A 50 4.82 -3.24 5.33
N TYR A 51 3.90 -2.38 5.71
CA TYR A 51 2.56 -2.76 6.12
C TYR A 51 1.62 -2.69 4.92
N VAL A 52 0.97 -3.79 4.60
CA VAL A 52 0.07 -3.92 3.45
C VAL A 52 -1.29 -4.45 3.88
N TYR A 53 -2.34 -3.93 3.28
CA TYR A 53 -3.65 -4.53 3.43
C TYR A 53 -3.71 -5.86 2.69
N SER A 54 -4.01 -6.92 3.41
CA SER A 54 -4.20 -8.26 2.86
C SER A 54 -5.66 -8.68 2.93
N SER A 55 -6.18 -9.25 1.86
CA SER A 55 -7.36 -10.08 1.94
C SER A 55 -7.00 -11.43 2.54
N LYS A 56 -7.98 -12.12 3.14
CA LYS A 56 -7.74 -13.48 3.66
C LYS A 56 -7.01 -14.33 2.62
N ILE A 57 -6.02 -15.07 3.09
CA ILE A 57 -5.24 -16.04 2.32
C ILE A 57 -6.21 -16.93 1.54
N SER A 58 -6.09 -16.94 0.21
CA SER A 58 -6.65 -18.00 -0.59
C SER A 58 -5.70 -19.20 -0.47
N PRO A 59 -6.19 -20.39 -0.09
CA PRO A 59 -5.34 -21.58 -0.01
C PRO A 59 -4.67 -21.96 -1.33
N SER A 60 -5.13 -21.39 -2.45
CA SER A 60 -4.59 -21.63 -3.79
C SER A 60 -3.33 -20.83 -4.13
N ASP A 61 -2.92 -19.89 -3.29
CA ASP A 61 -1.69 -19.10 -3.50
C ASP A 61 -0.51 -19.67 -2.71
N GLU A 62 -0.17 -20.92 -2.96
CA GLU A 62 0.95 -21.63 -2.32
C GLU A 62 2.31 -20.97 -2.58
N THR A 63 2.42 -20.12 -3.61
CA THR A 63 3.70 -19.53 -4.04
C THR A 63 4.20 -18.44 -3.10
N PHE A 64 3.33 -17.65 -2.46
CA PHE A 64 3.72 -16.48 -1.66
C PHE A 64 3.04 -16.37 -0.28
N GLY A 65 2.15 -17.28 0.06
CA GLY A 65 1.52 -17.37 1.38
C GLY A 65 0.43 -16.36 1.70
N PHE A 66 0.27 -15.28 0.91
CA PHE A 66 -0.83 -14.32 1.08
C PHE A 66 -0.98 -13.41 -0.14
N GLN A 67 -2.22 -12.96 -0.38
CA GLN A 67 -2.53 -11.95 -1.39
C GLN A 67 -2.54 -10.56 -0.74
N THR A 68 -1.86 -9.61 -1.33
CA THR A 68 -1.92 -8.21 -0.91
C THR A 68 -2.98 -7.45 -1.70
N MET A 69 -3.57 -6.45 -1.06
CA MET A 69 -4.46 -5.50 -1.73
C MET A 69 -3.71 -4.18 -1.92
N ASP A 70 -3.81 -3.62 -3.09
CA ASP A 70 -3.23 -2.33 -3.46
C ASP A 70 -3.96 -1.11 -2.88
N SER A 71 -4.93 -1.34 -2.00
CA SER A 71 -5.80 -0.27 -1.49
C SER A 71 -5.24 0.53 -0.33
N LEU A 72 -4.30 -0.04 0.41
CA LEU A 72 -3.60 0.63 1.50
C LEU A 72 -2.26 -0.03 1.76
N SER A 73 -1.23 0.79 1.82
CA SER A 73 0.11 0.38 2.28
C SER A 73 0.74 1.54 3.05
N TYR A 74 1.54 1.26 4.04
CA TYR A 74 2.31 2.28 4.74
C TYR A 74 3.63 1.72 5.28
N GLY A 75 4.58 2.62 5.54
CA GLY A 75 5.89 2.30 6.07
C GLY A 75 6.69 3.57 6.30
N THR A 76 7.96 3.43 6.65
CA THR A 76 8.89 4.57 6.69
C THR A 76 9.07 5.18 5.30
N SER A 77 9.61 6.39 5.22
CA SER A 77 9.92 7.00 3.94
C SER A 77 10.79 6.09 3.06
N SER A 78 11.85 5.51 3.60
CA SER A 78 12.75 4.61 2.87
C SER A 78 12.06 3.31 2.41
N THR A 79 11.23 2.72 3.26
CA THR A 79 10.44 1.54 2.89
C THR A 79 9.50 1.84 1.74
N MET A 80 8.86 3.02 1.75
CA MET A 80 7.94 3.43 0.69
C MET A 80 8.66 3.88 -0.58
N ASP A 81 9.92 4.29 -0.52
CA ASP A 81 10.78 4.47 -1.69
C ASP A 81 10.96 3.14 -2.45
N ILE A 82 11.27 2.09 -1.70
CA ILE A 82 11.40 0.73 -2.25
C ILE A 82 10.07 0.26 -2.83
N TYR A 83 8.97 0.38 -2.07
CA TYR A 83 7.63 0.00 -2.54
C TYR A 83 7.25 0.70 -3.85
N SER A 84 7.50 1.99 -3.97
CA SER A 84 7.18 2.77 -5.16
C SER A 84 8.05 2.44 -6.36
N SER A 85 9.24 1.86 -6.14
CA SER A 85 10.16 1.45 -7.19
C SER A 85 9.67 0.20 -7.95
N LEU A 86 8.66 -0.51 -7.43
CA LEU A 86 8.00 -1.63 -8.12
C LEU A 86 7.59 -1.27 -9.57
N TYR A 87 7.22 -0.02 -9.82
CA TYR A 87 6.93 0.43 -11.18
C TYR A 87 8.06 0.15 -12.17
N LYS A 88 9.32 0.30 -11.75
CA LYS A 88 10.51 0.08 -12.58
C LYS A 88 10.79 -1.40 -12.85
N HIS A 89 10.17 -2.27 -12.08
CA HIS A 89 10.39 -3.71 -12.10
C HIS A 89 9.14 -4.51 -12.52
N ILE A 90 8.12 -3.82 -13.06
CA ILE A 90 6.85 -4.47 -13.41
C ILE A 90 7.01 -5.56 -14.49
N TYR A 91 8.00 -5.43 -15.37
CA TYR A 91 8.34 -6.41 -16.39
C TYR A 91 8.92 -7.72 -15.81
N MET A 92 9.43 -7.70 -14.58
CA MET A 92 9.89 -8.92 -13.91
C MET A 92 8.78 -9.97 -13.79
N SER A 93 7.51 -9.55 -13.86
CA SER A 93 6.39 -10.48 -13.89
C SER A 93 6.45 -11.45 -15.08
N GLU A 94 6.99 -11.01 -16.22
CA GLU A 94 7.18 -11.83 -17.42
C GLU A 94 8.30 -12.86 -17.21
N ASP A 95 9.45 -12.41 -16.68
CA ASP A 95 10.62 -13.25 -16.46
C ASP A 95 10.35 -14.39 -15.46
N TYR A 96 9.49 -14.14 -14.47
CA TYR A 96 9.18 -15.09 -13.40
C TYR A 96 7.78 -15.70 -13.50
N ASN A 97 7.08 -15.50 -14.62
CA ASN A 97 5.71 -16.00 -14.84
C ASN A 97 4.73 -15.63 -13.71
N VAL A 98 4.88 -14.42 -13.18
CA VAL A 98 3.99 -13.87 -12.15
C VAL A 98 2.93 -13.03 -12.82
N VAL A 99 1.67 -13.26 -12.49
CA VAL A 99 0.58 -12.43 -13.01
C VAL A 99 0.79 -10.97 -12.59
N PRO A 100 0.83 -9.98 -13.52
CA PRO A 100 1.16 -8.59 -13.22
C PRO A 100 0.00 -7.84 -12.52
N MET A 101 -0.63 -8.48 -11.56
CA MET A 101 -1.65 -7.90 -10.69
C MET A 101 -1.02 -7.46 -9.37
N GLY A 102 -1.52 -6.36 -8.80
CA GLY A 102 -1.04 -5.85 -7.52
C GLY A 102 -1.01 -6.89 -6.41
N HIS A 103 -1.99 -7.80 -6.41
CA HIS A 103 -2.10 -8.86 -5.40
C HIS A 103 -0.92 -9.85 -5.40
N SER A 104 -0.39 -10.17 -6.56
CA SER A 104 0.71 -11.13 -6.72
C SER A 104 2.06 -10.44 -6.84
N LEU A 105 2.10 -9.31 -7.55
CA LEU A 105 3.33 -8.61 -7.87
C LEU A 105 3.99 -7.96 -6.64
N ILE A 106 3.19 -7.41 -5.71
CA ILE A 106 3.73 -6.81 -4.49
C ILE A 106 4.48 -7.85 -3.64
N PRO A 107 3.87 -8.95 -3.20
CA PRO A 107 4.57 -9.93 -2.37
C PRO A 107 5.76 -10.55 -3.08
N PHE A 108 5.65 -10.82 -4.38
CA PHE A 108 6.77 -11.31 -5.17
C PHE A 108 7.96 -10.35 -5.14
N TYR A 109 7.73 -9.09 -5.49
CA TYR A 109 8.78 -8.09 -5.53
C TYR A 109 9.42 -7.86 -4.15
N MET A 110 8.62 -7.74 -3.09
CA MET A 110 9.13 -7.55 -1.73
C MET A 110 9.98 -8.74 -1.28
N LYS A 111 9.56 -9.97 -1.59
CA LYS A 111 10.35 -11.16 -1.33
C LYS A 111 11.65 -11.16 -2.12
N TYR A 112 11.61 -10.78 -3.39
CA TYR A 112 12.78 -10.72 -4.27
C TYR A 112 13.85 -9.76 -3.73
N ILE A 113 13.46 -8.60 -3.22
CA ILE A 113 14.37 -7.60 -2.65
C ILE A 113 14.68 -7.81 -1.16
N GLY A 114 14.14 -8.85 -0.53
CA GLY A 114 14.35 -9.16 0.88
C GLY A 114 13.68 -8.20 1.87
N LEU A 115 12.63 -7.48 1.45
CA LEU A 115 11.89 -6.59 2.33
C LEU A 115 10.76 -7.33 3.06
N ASN A 116 10.76 -7.25 4.38
CA ASN A 116 9.70 -7.83 5.20
C ASN A 116 8.37 -7.09 5.02
N MET A 117 7.29 -7.85 5.00
CA MET A 117 5.92 -7.32 4.94
C MET A 117 5.10 -7.82 6.11
N SER A 118 4.26 -6.96 6.64
CA SER A 118 3.26 -7.29 7.64
C SER A 118 1.84 -6.98 7.14
N ASN A 119 0.92 -7.87 7.39
CA ASN A 119 -0.51 -7.68 7.13
C ASN A 119 -1.34 -7.65 8.43
N LYS A 120 -0.68 -7.76 9.58
CA LYS A 120 -1.34 -7.92 10.88
C LYS A 120 -2.05 -6.66 11.36
N GLU A 121 -1.51 -5.50 10.99
CA GLU A 121 -1.95 -4.20 11.51
C GLU A 121 -3.05 -3.54 10.67
N ILE A 122 -3.29 -4.04 9.45
CA ILE A 122 -4.28 -3.46 8.55
C ILE A 122 -5.50 -4.39 8.46
N THR A 123 -6.61 -3.93 8.98
CA THR A 123 -7.87 -4.67 9.01
C THR A 123 -8.94 -4.03 8.12
N HIS A 124 -9.96 -4.80 7.72
CA HIS A 124 -11.06 -4.33 6.88
C HIS A 124 -11.81 -3.11 7.42
N ASP A 125 -11.80 -2.94 8.75
CA ASP A 125 -12.47 -1.81 9.40
C ASP A 125 -11.65 -0.50 9.32
N MET A 126 -10.45 -0.51 8.75
CA MET A 126 -9.63 0.69 8.54
C MET A 126 -9.91 1.38 7.20
N ILE A 127 -10.54 0.68 6.25
CA ILE A 127 -10.77 1.18 4.90
C ILE A 127 -12.21 0.92 4.47
N ASN A 128 -12.84 1.93 3.89
CA ASN A 128 -14.06 1.79 3.12
C ASN A 128 -13.77 2.03 1.64
N LYS A 129 -14.15 1.12 0.76
CA LYS A 129 -14.08 1.32 -0.70
C LYS A 129 -15.37 1.91 -1.21
N ILE A 130 -15.28 3.02 -1.93
CA ILE A 130 -16.40 3.63 -2.63
C ILE A 130 -16.60 2.85 -3.94
N ARG A 131 -17.56 1.94 -3.95
CA ARG A 131 -17.86 1.13 -5.15
C ARG A 131 -19.01 1.66 -6.00
N LYS A 132 -19.86 2.53 -5.42
CA LYS A 132 -21.06 3.07 -6.08
C LYS A 132 -21.33 4.49 -5.60
N PRO A 133 -21.89 5.38 -6.43
CA PRO A 133 -22.23 6.76 -6.03
C PRO A 133 -23.09 6.84 -4.75
N LYS A 134 -24.06 5.96 -4.59
CA LYS A 134 -24.89 5.90 -3.36
C LYS A 134 -24.09 5.63 -2.08
N GLN A 135 -22.97 4.89 -2.18
CA GLN A 135 -22.09 4.68 -1.03
C GLN A 135 -21.31 5.92 -0.66
N TYR A 136 -20.94 6.74 -1.65
CA TYR A 136 -20.27 8.02 -1.42
C TYR A 136 -21.18 8.97 -0.62
N GLU A 137 -22.43 9.14 -1.03
CA GLU A 137 -23.38 10.02 -0.33
C GLU A 137 -23.62 9.59 1.12
N LYS A 138 -23.75 8.29 1.37
CA LYS A 138 -23.86 7.76 2.73
C LYS A 138 -22.62 8.08 3.58
N LEU A 139 -21.42 7.83 3.03
CA LEU A 139 -20.16 8.08 3.73
C LEU A 139 -19.91 9.58 3.96
N LYS A 140 -20.30 10.44 3.00
CA LYS A 140 -20.22 11.88 3.12
C LYS A 140 -20.98 12.38 4.36
N GLY A 141 -22.19 11.86 4.59
CA GLY A 141 -22.98 12.18 5.80
C GLY A 141 -22.32 11.72 7.11
N GLU A 142 -21.61 10.58 7.09
CA GLU A 142 -20.92 10.05 8.27
C GLU A 142 -19.63 10.84 8.64
N TYR A 143 -18.99 11.48 7.68
CA TYR A 143 -17.70 12.16 7.85
C TYR A 143 -17.77 13.69 7.83
N ASN A 144 -18.96 14.30 7.65
CA ASN A 144 -19.15 15.77 7.54
C ASN A 144 -18.16 16.44 6.57
N VAL A 145 -18.00 15.86 5.38
CA VAL A 145 -17.13 16.40 4.32
C VAL A 145 -17.95 17.21 3.34
#